data_59ff610caecf2067d2d793e2a13bdb37
#
_entry.id   59ff610caecf2067d2d793e2a13bdb37
#
_cell.length_a   1.000
_cell.length_b   1.000
_cell.length_c   1.000
_cell.angle_alpha   90.00
_cell.angle_beta   90.00
_cell.angle_gamma   90.00
#
_symmetry.space_group_name_H-M   'P 1'
#
loop_
_entity.id
_entity.type
_entity.pdbx_description
1 polymer ?
#
loop_
_entity_poly.entity_id
_entity_poly.type
_entity_poly.pdbx_seq_one_letter_code
_entity_poly.pdbx_strand_id
1 'polypeptide(L)'
;MIDNYDDVPDDSKEKVEAIYNEIIRMLDAENNEKILSKKSVLSAKLKNLIALGSALASQQSQNVIFCVKESMKTGATQKEIMEVLRVAILMAEIPAEAYTEIVKDAVKAFEADY
;
A
#
# COMPACT_ATOMS: atom_id res chain seq x y z
N MET A 1 4.19 -18.53 -11.89
CA MET A 1 4.31 -17.07 -12.11
C MET A 1 5.00 -16.83 -13.46
N ILE A 2 4.50 -15.87 -14.20
CA ILE A 2 5.13 -15.47 -15.47
C ILE A 2 6.28 -14.52 -15.12
N ASP A 3 7.51 -14.92 -15.46
CA ASP A 3 8.71 -14.16 -15.12
C ASP A 3 9.06 -13.10 -16.17
N ASN A 4 8.52 -13.24 -17.37
CA ASN A 4 8.82 -12.36 -18.48
C ASN A 4 7.53 -12.05 -19.26
N TYR A 5 7.33 -10.78 -19.60
CA TYR A 5 6.19 -10.32 -20.39
C TYR A 5 6.08 -11.06 -21.72
N ASP A 6 7.21 -11.41 -22.35
CA ASP A 6 7.23 -12.10 -23.63
C ASP A 6 6.68 -13.54 -23.58
N ASP A 7 6.59 -14.11 -22.37
CA ASP A 7 6.01 -15.43 -22.15
C ASP A 7 4.48 -15.42 -22.11
N VAL A 8 3.87 -14.24 -22.12
CA VAL A 8 2.41 -14.05 -22.08
C VAL A 8 1.84 -14.25 -23.48
N PRO A 9 0.73 -15.00 -23.63
CA PRO A 9 0.04 -15.10 -24.94
C PRO A 9 -0.36 -13.74 -25.49
N ASP A 10 -0.38 -13.58 -26.83
CA ASP A 10 -0.61 -12.29 -27.49
C ASP A 10 -1.93 -11.62 -27.12
N ASP A 11 -3.04 -12.36 -27.03
CA ASP A 11 -4.33 -11.81 -26.61
C ASP A 11 -4.30 -11.35 -25.14
N SER A 12 -3.55 -12.04 -24.29
CA SER A 12 -3.33 -11.63 -22.91
C SER A 12 -2.45 -10.38 -22.84
N LYS A 13 -1.48 -10.23 -23.74
CA LYS A 13 -0.64 -9.03 -23.83
C LYS A 13 -1.47 -7.78 -24.11
N GLU A 14 -2.43 -7.86 -25.04
CA GLU A 14 -3.32 -6.74 -25.33
C GLU A 14 -4.11 -6.32 -24.09
N LYS A 15 -4.64 -7.28 -23.34
CA LYS A 15 -5.37 -7.01 -22.10
C LYS A 15 -4.48 -6.39 -21.05
N VAL A 16 -3.27 -6.90 -20.87
CA VAL A 16 -2.29 -6.36 -19.92
C VAL A 16 -1.91 -4.93 -20.30
N GLU A 17 -1.67 -4.66 -21.58
CA GLU A 17 -1.34 -3.32 -22.04
C GLU A 17 -2.49 -2.34 -21.82
N ALA A 18 -3.73 -2.78 -22.07
CA ALA A 18 -4.91 -1.95 -21.81
C ALA A 18 -5.02 -1.56 -20.35
N ILE A 19 -4.81 -2.51 -19.45
CA ILE A 19 -4.83 -2.26 -18.00
C ILE A 19 -3.69 -1.33 -17.60
N TYR A 20 -2.48 -1.57 -18.12
CA TYR A 20 -1.31 -0.74 -17.83
C TYR A 20 -1.55 0.71 -18.27
N ASN A 21 -2.06 0.90 -19.49
CA ASN A 21 -2.34 2.25 -19.99
C ASN A 21 -3.40 2.96 -19.18
N GLU A 22 -4.41 2.24 -18.70
CA GLU A 22 -5.42 2.81 -17.81
C GLU A 22 -4.82 3.24 -16.48
N ILE A 23 -3.95 2.43 -15.89
CA ILE A 23 -3.25 2.76 -14.65
C ILE A 23 -2.40 4.02 -14.83
N ILE A 24 -1.62 4.10 -15.92
CA ILE A 24 -0.78 5.27 -16.20
C ILE A 24 -1.64 6.52 -16.34
N ARG A 25 -2.76 6.42 -17.04
CA ARG A 25 -3.69 7.55 -17.20
C ARG A 25 -4.26 8.02 -15.87
N MET A 26 -4.60 7.08 -14.99
CA MET A 26 -5.08 7.41 -13.64
C MET A 26 -4.01 8.13 -12.82
N LEU A 27 -2.77 7.66 -12.88
CA LEU A 27 -1.65 8.28 -12.17
C LEU A 27 -1.35 9.69 -12.67
N ASP A 28 -1.51 9.94 -13.97
CA ASP A 28 -1.32 11.26 -14.55
C ASP A 28 -2.45 12.22 -14.22
N ALA A 29 -3.68 11.71 -14.11
CA ALA A 29 -4.87 12.52 -13.88
C ALA A 29 -5.09 12.87 -12.41
N GLU A 30 -4.65 12.05 -11.48
CA GLU A 30 -4.88 12.20 -10.04
C GLU A 30 -3.59 12.05 -9.25
N ASN A 31 -3.48 12.79 -8.14
CA ASN A 31 -2.35 12.59 -7.23
C ASN A 31 -2.58 11.35 -6.36
N ASN A 32 -1.51 10.86 -5.74
CA ASN A 32 -1.54 9.64 -4.94
C ASN A 32 -2.53 9.71 -3.77
N GLU A 33 -2.64 10.87 -3.15
CA GLU A 33 -3.55 11.08 -2.03
C GLU A 33 -5.01 10.90 -2.46
N LYS A 34 -5.39 11.47 -3.61
CA LYS A 34 -6.75 11.31 -4.13
C LYS A 34 -7.07 9.86 -4.48
N ILE A 35 -6.12 9.16 -5.10
CA ILE A 35 -6.29 7.75 -5.45
C ILE A 35 -6.56 6.92 -4.19
N LEU A 36 -5.81 7.15 -3.13
CA LEU A 36 -5.93 6.41 -1.87
C LEU A 36 -7.16 6.80 -1.06
N SER A 37 -7.60 8.04 -1.14
CA SER A 37 -8.72 8.54 -0.32
C SER A 37 -10.09 8.29 -0.93
N LYS A 38 -10.18 8.04 -2.23
CA LYS A 38 -11.46 7.79 -2.90
C LYS A 38 -11.93 6.35 -2.71
N LYS A 39 -13.21 6.19 -2.40
CA LYS A 39 -13.86 4.91 -2.46
C LYS A 39 -14.11 4.54 -3.94
N SER A 40 -13.69 3.35 -4.33
CA SER A 40 -13.98 2.78 -5.64
C SER A 40 -14.41 1.33 -5.44
N VAL A 41 -13.91 0.39 -6.24
CA VAL A 41 -14.14 -1.04 -5.97
C VAL A 41 -13.62 -1.43 -4.59
N LEU A 42 -12.46 -0.89 -4.20
CA LEU A 42 -11.91 -1.06 -2.86
C LEU A 42 -12.20 0.18 -2.03
N SER A 43 -12.45 -0.01 -0.73
CA SER A 43 -12.62 1.11 0.20
C SER A 43 -11.33 1.89 0.34
N ALA A 44 -11.43 3.16 0.74
CA ALA A 44 -10.26 3.98 1.03
C ALA A 44 -9.38 3.34 2.12
N LYS A 45 -10.00 2.80 3.17
CA LYS A 45 -9.27 2.09 4.22
C LYS A 45 -8.45 0.93 3.66
N LEU A 46 -9.06 0.09 2.84
CA LEU A 46 -8.39 -1.08 2.27
C LEU A 46 -7.24 -0.67 1.36
N LYS A 47 -7.44 0.35 0.51
CA LYS A 47 -6.38 0.87 -0.35
C LYS A 47 -5.18 1.36 0.46
N ASN A 48 -5.43 2.06 1.56
CA ASN A 48 -4.36 2.55 2.43
C ASN A 48 -3.64 1.42 3.16
N LEU A 49 -4.34 0.37 3.56
CA LEU A 49 -3.70 -0.80 4.16
C LEU A 49 -2.83 -1.54 3.15
N ILE A 50 -3.27 -1.64 1.89
CA ILE A 50 -2.47 -2.21 0.81
C ILE A 50 -1.22 -1.34 0.57
N ALA A 51 -1.38 -0.03 0.54
CA ALA A 51 -0.26 0.91 0.39
C ALA A 51 0.75 0.75 1.53
N LEU A 52 0.26 0.59 2.76
CA LEU A 52 1.11 0.34 3.93
C LEU A 52 1.93 -0.94 3.75
N GLY A 53 1.29 -2.03 3.34
CA GLY A 53 1.98 -3.29 3.09
C GLY A 53 3.05 -3.15 2.02
N SER A 54 2.77 -2.42 0.95
CA SER A 54 3.71 -2.15 -0.14
C SER A 54 4.90 -1.33 0.32
N ALA A 55 4.66 -0.28 1.13
CA ALA A 55 5.72 0.57 1.67
C ALA A 55 6.62 -0.20 2.63
N LEU A 56 6.04 -1.06 3.47
CA LEU A 56 6.80 -1.93 4.37
C LEU A 56 7.67 -2.90 3.59
N ALA A 57 7.12 -3.58 2.61
CA ALA A 57 7.85 -4.53 1.79
C ALA A 57 9.01 -3.87 1.03
N SER A 58 8.83 -2.63 0.63
CA SER A 58 9.85 -1.84 -0.08
C SER A 58 10.82 -1.13 0.88
N GLN A 59 10.61 -1.25 2.17
CA GLN A 59 11.44 -0.63 3.21
C GLN A 59 11.60 0.88 3.04
N GLN A 60 10.50 1.56 2.75
CA GLN A 60 10.44 3.01 2.57
C GLN A 60 9.86 3.66 3.82
N SER A 61 10.70 3.94 4.80
CA SER A 61 10.27 4.41 6.13
C SER A 61 9.35 5.64 6.09
N GLN A 62 9.63 6.62 5.24
CA GLN A 62 8.79 7.81 5.13
C GLN A 62 7.39 7.46 4.62
N ASN A 63 7.31 6.59 3.62
CA ASN A 63 6.03 6.14 3.09
C ASN A 63 5.27 5.28 4.11
N VAL A 64 5.97 4.49 4.91
CA VAL A 64 5.35 3.71 6.00
C VAL A 64 4.65 4.64 6.98
N ILE A 65 5.33 5.70 7.43
CA ILE A 65 4.75 6.68 8.36
C ILE A 65 3.53 7.34 7.75
N PHE A 66 3.64 7.79 6.51
CA PHE A 66 2.51 8.39 5.77
C PHE A 66 1.34 7.42 5.67
N CYS A 67 1.59 6.19 5.27
CA CYS A 67 0.55 5.18 5.08
C CYS A 67 -0.14 4.78 6.39
N VAL A 68 0.58 4.74 7.51
CA VAL A 68 -0.03 4.51 8.82
C VAL A 68 -1.03 5.61 9.13
N LYS A 69 -0.64 6.86 8.96
CA LYS A 69 -1.52 8.01 9.22
C LYS A 69 -2.75 8.00 8.31
N GLU A 70 -2.56 7.79 7.03
CA GLU A 70 -3.67 7.75 6.07
C GLU A 70 -4.60 6.56 6.32
N SER A 71 -4.06 5.41 6.70
CA SER A 71 -4.87 4.25 7.08
C SER A 71 -5.77 4.56 8.27
N MET A 72 -5.22 5.19 9.29
CA MET A 72 -6.00 5.55 10.49
C MET A 72 -7.04 6.63 10.17
N LYS A 73 -6.72 7.61 9.35
CA LYS A 73 -7.69 8.62 8.89
C LYS A 73 -8.89 8.00 8.17
N THR A 74 -8.68 6.91 7.47
CA THR A 74 -9.74 6.22 6.73
C THR A 74 -10.39 5.09 7.52
N GLY A 75 -10.11 5.00 8.80
CA GLY A 75 -10.81 4.13 9.74
C GLY A 75 -10.10 2.83 10.10
N ALA A 76 -8.84 2.67 9.73
CA ALA A 76 -8.09 1.47 10.13
C ALA A 76 -7.81 1.51 11.63
N THR A 77 -7.95 0.36 12.27
CA THR A 77 -7.61 0.20 13.67
C THR A 77 -6.13 -0.13 13.84
N GLN A 78 -5.61 0.09 15.03
CA GLN A 78 -4.26 -0.32 15.36
C GLN A 78 -4.05 -1.82 15.10
N LYS A 79 -5.04 -2.64 15.44
CA LYS A 79 -4.97 -4.09 15.20
C LYS A 79 -4.83 -4.42 13.72
N GLU A 80 -5.59 -3.74 12.87
CA GLU A 80 -5.50 -3.94 11.42
C GLU A 80 -4.12 -3.54 10.89
N ILE A 81 -3.58 -2.41 11.36
CA ILE A 81 -2.24 -1.95 10.99
C ILE A 81 -1.18 -2.98 11.40
N MET A 82 -1.27 -3.51 12.63
CA MET A 82 -0.33 -4.51 13.10
C MET A 82 -0.43 -5.83 12.32
N GLU A 83 -1.62 -6.19 11.83
CA GLU A 83 -1.79 -7.34 10.94
C GLU A 83 -1.04 -7.15 9.63
N VAL A 84 -1.15 -5.96 9.02
CA VAL A 84 -0.41 -5.64 7.79
C VAL A 84 1.09 -5.75 8.02
N LEU A 85 1.58 -5.24 9.15
CA LEU A 85 2.99 -5.34 9.53
C LEU A 85 3.44 -6.81 9.62
N ARG A 86 2.65 -7.65 10.26
CA ARG A 86 2.96 -9.09 10.39
C ARG A 86 3.06 -9.76 9.03
N VAL A 87 2.13 -9.47 8.13
CA VAL A 87 2.14 -10.04 6.78
C VAL A 87 3.40 -9.58 6.02
N ALA A 88 3.76 -8.30 6.14
CA ALA A 88 4.95 -7.77 5.47
C ALA A 88 6.22 -8.42 6.01
N ILE A 89 6.33 -8.61 7.32
CA ILE A 89 7.47 -9.30 7.94
C ILE A 89 7.57 -10.73 7.41
N LEU A 90 6.44 -11.43 7.36
CA LEU A 90 6.38 -12.81 6.90
C LEU A 90 6.77 -12.94 5.42
N MET A 91 6.22 -12.06 4.58
CA MET A 91 6.33 -12.22 3.12
C MET A 91 7.58 -11.57 2.53
N ALA A 92 8.02 -10.45 3.09
CA ALA A 92 9.12 -9.66 2.54
C ALA A 92 10.41 -9.74 3.36
N GLU A 93 10.39 -10.44 4.48
CA GLU A 93 11.55 -10.64 5.36
C GLU A 93 12.24 -9.32 5.75
N ILE A 94 11.43 -8.29 6.03
CA ILE A 94 11.94 -6.99 6.44
C ILE A 94 12.46 -7.04 7.89
N PRO A 95 13.32 -6.08 8.29
CA PRO A 95 13.79 -5.99 9.69
C PRO A 95 12.63 -5.77 10.64
N ALA A 96 12.19 -6.84 11.32
CA ALA A 96 10.96 -6.84 12.11
C ALA A 96 11.00 -5.83 13.25
N GLU A 97 12.09 -5.80 14.01
CA GLU A 97 12.23 -4.91 15.17
C GLU A 97 12.17 -3.43 14.75
N ALA A 98 12.96 -3.06 13.75
CA ALA A 98 13.03 -1.67 13.28
C ALA A 98 11.68 -1.18 12.76
N TYR A 99 11.00 -1.96 11.93
CA TYR A 99 9.73 -1.55 11.34
C TYR A 99 8.58 -1.61 12.34
N THR A 100 8.64 -2.49 13.33
CA THR A 100 7.68 -2.47 14.43
C THR A 100 7.77 -1.16 15.21
N GLU A 101 8.97 -0.68 15.49
CA GLU A 101 9.16 0.61 16.17
C GLU A 101 8.63 1.78 15.33
N ILE A 102 8.95 1.80 14.03
CA ILE A 102 8.48 2.86 13.13
C ILE A 102 6.95 2.90 13.10
N VAL A 103 6.30 1.75 12.97
CA VAL A 103 4.84 1.67 12.91
C VAL A 103 4.22 2.09 14.24
N LYS A 104 4.74 1.61 15.35
CA LYS A 104 4.25 2.00 16.69
C LYS A 104 4.36 3.50 16.91
N ASP A 105 5.49 4.09 16.55
CA ASP A 105 5.71 5.53 16.73
C ASP A 105 4.75 6.33 15.86
N ALA A 106 4.49 5.88 14.63
CA ALA A 106 3.53 6.53 13.74
C ALA A 106 2.10 6.45 14.28
N VAL A 107 1.69 5.31 14.84
CA VAL A 107 0.38 5.14 15.47
C VAL A 107 0.23 6.09 16.66
N LYS A 108 1.24 6.15 17.52
CA LYS A 108 1.23 7.05 18.68
C LYS A 108 1.15 8.51 18.26
N ALA A 109 1.90 8.90 17.23
CA ALA A 109 1.88 10.26 16.71
C ALA A 109 0.49 10.63 16.19
N PHE A 110 -0.16 9.72 15.47
CA PHE A 110 -1.53 9.96 14.99
C PHE A 110 -2.51 10.13 16.17
N GLU A 111 -2.46 9.25 17.16
CA GLU A 111 -3.35 9.31 18.32
C GLU A 111 -3.17 10.59 19.11
N ALA A 112 -1.95 11.11 19.19
CA ALA A 112 -1.66 12.37 19.91
C ALA A 112 -2.21 13.59 19.14
N ASP A 113 -2.22 13.56 17.79
CA ASP A 113 -2.65 14.67 16.95
C ASP A 113 -4.16 14.67 16.66
N TYR A 114 -4.80 13.54 16.80
CA TYR A 114 -6.22 13.32 16.52
C TYR A 114 -6.90 12.65 17.71
#